data_c8ba017ecfe9fc89e02644cb40593775
#
_entry.id   c8ba017ecfe9fc89e02644cb40593775
#
_cell.length_a   1.000
_cell.length_b   1.000
_cell.length_c   1.000
_cell.angle_alpha   90.00
_cell.angle_beta   90.00
_cell.angle_gamma   90.00
#
_symmetry.space_group_name_H-M   'P 1'
#
loop_
_entity.id
_entity.type
_entity.pdbx_description
1 polymer ?
#
loop_
_entity_poly.entity_id
_entity_poly.type
_entity_poly.pdbx_seq_one_letter_code
_entity_poly.pdbx_strand_id
1 'polypeptide(L)'
;MKMKKIVSAVLAGLMTASLVLSFTGCSSSKKPEGTIGIGGIGPTTGDAAIYGVAVKNGAEIAVEEINAMGGLQFSLNFQDDVHDAEKSVNAYNTLKDWGMQVLLGSVTTTPCLAVASEANADHIFELTPSASSTDVLGGFPDASGSVTIARRDNVFQMCFTDPNQGTAAAEYINEQHLGEKIAVIYNSSDVYSKGIYEKFTTKAAELGMNIVSTTSFTNDTATDFTVQIGEAKSKDADLIFLPIYYTPASLILKQADSMGYTPKYFGVDGMDGILTLKGFDTSLAEGVMLLTPFVADAADAKTQSFVAKYKEKFGETPTQFAADGYDCVYAIYEACEKAGVTADMDAKTICDKLIAQFTDPSFTIDGLTGEGMTWSTTGEVSKAPKGMIIENGVYVGM
;
A
#
# COMPACT_ATOMS: atom_id res chain seq x y z
N MET A 1 -73.90 25.66 29.76
CA MET A 1 -75.03 24.68 29.68
C MET A 1 -74.51 23.43 29.04
N LYS A 2 -74.52 22.29 29.79
CA LYS A 2 -74.43 20.86 29.41
C LYS A 2 -73.17 20.40 28.66
N MET A 3 -72.18 19.74 29.27
CA MET A 3 -72.14 18.37 29.84
C MET A 3 -72.52 17.26 28.82
N LYS A 4 -71.58 16.39 28.55
CA LYS A 4 -71.58 14.91 28.65
C LYS A 4 -70.52 14.31 27.74
N LYS A 5 -69.58 13.59 28.25
CA LYS A 5 -69.36 12.23 28.74
C LYS A 5 -68.54 11.41 27.72
N ILE A 6 -67.34 11.04 28.05
CA ILE A 6 -66.76 9.77 28.36
C ILE A 6 -67.06 8.66 27.35
N VAL A 7 -66.03 8.10 26.69
CA VAL A 7 -65.75 6.65 26.70
C VAL A 7 -64.22 6.41 26.52
N SER A 8 -63.67 5.65 27.44
CA SER A 8 -62.29 5.08 27.43
C SER A 8 -62.16 3.95 26.41
N ALA A 9 -61.01 3.87 25.73
CA ALA A 9 -60.52 2.60 25.23
C ALA A 9 -58.99 2.56 25.41
N VAL A 10 -58.59 1.64 26.24
CA VAL A 10 -57.20 1.23 26.52
C VAL A 10 -56.66 0.53 25.28
N LEU A 11 -55.59 0.98 24.74
CA LEU A 11 -54.72 0.14 23.90
C LEU A 11 -53.28 0.34 24.37
N ALA A 12 -52.75 -0.71 25.01
CA ALA A 12 -51.37 -0.88 25.35
C ALA A 12 -50.58 -1.03 24.04
N GLY A 13 -49.65 -0.14 23.79
CA GLY A 13 -48.72 -0.22 22.67
C GLY A 13 -47.30 0.03 23.19
N LEU A 14 -46.46 -0.97 23.05
CA LEU A 14 -45.07 -1.03 23.45
C LEU A 14 -44.29 0.25 23.09
N MET A 15 -43.80 0.94 24.11
CA MET A 15 -42.68 1.85 23.95
C MET A 15 -41.37 1.03 23.90
N THR A 16 -40.83 0.81 22.72
CA THR A 16 -39.42 0.46 22.55
C THR A 16 -38.60 1.71 22.81
N ALA A 17 -38.03 1.79 23.99
CA ALA A 17 -37.06 2.80 24.37
C ALA A 17 -35.76 2.50 23.59
N SER A 18 -35.52 3.26 22.52
CA SER A 18 -34.22 3.32 21.86
C SER A 18 -33.26 4.03 22.82
N LEU A 19 -32.51 3.27 23.59
CA LEU A 19 -31.33 3.76 24.32
C LEU A 19 -30.26 4.15 23.28
N VAL A 20 -30.16 5.44 22.98
CA VAL A 20 -28.99 6.01 22.35
C VAL A 20 -27.91 6.07 23.43
N LEU A 21 -27.07 5.05 23.49
CA LEU A 21 -25.84 5.08 24.28
C LEU A 21 -24.82 5.95 23.51
N SER A 22 -24.73 7.21 23.94
CA SER A 22 -23.60 8.08 23.62
C SER A 22 -22.37 7.55 24.36
N PHE A 23 -21.57 6.72 23.71
CA PHE A 23 -20.26 6.37 24.22
C PHE A 23 -19.25 7.47 23.88
N THR A 24 -19.10 8.45 24.77
CA THR A 24 -17.89 9.24 24.92
C THR A 24 -17.03 8.55 25.99
N GLY A 25 -16.06 7.80 25.56
CA GLY A 25 -15.07 7.18 26.45
C GLY A 25 -13.96 6.57 25.60
N CYS A 26 -12.74 7.08 25.73
CA CYS A 26 -11.53 6.36 25.32
C CYS A 26 -11.43 5.06 26.14
N SER A 27 -12.03 4.00 25.66
CA SER A 27 -11.72 2.64 26.09
C SER A 27 -11.21 1.92 24.84
N SER A 28 -9.98 1.47 24.86
CA SER A 28 -9.47 0.50 23.90
C SER A 28 -10.38 -0.73 23.99
N SER A 29 -11.35 -0.84 23.07
CA SER A 29 -12.17 -2.04 22.97
C SER A 29 -11.22 -3.18 22.61
N LYS A 30 -11.30 -4.30 23.35
CA LYS A 30 -10.59 -5.53 22.98
C LYS A 30 -11.15 -6.07 21.66
N LYS A 31 -10.36 -6.86 20.94
CA LYS A 31 -10.85 -7.56 19.75
C LYS A 31 -12.08 -8.41 20.06
N PRO A 32 -13.01 -8.57 19.14
CA PRO A 32 -14.15 -9.45 19.31
C PRO A 32 -13.72 -10.89 19.60
N GLU A 33 -14.39 -11.55 20.55
CA GLU A 33 -14.15 -12.98 20.84
C GLU A 33 -14.47 -13.85 19.62
N GLY A 34 -13.73 -14.94 19.45
CA GLY A 34 -13.92 -15.87 18.35
C GLY A 34 -13.39 -15.39 17.01
N THR A 35 -12.71 -14.23 16.96
CA THR A 35 -12.07 -13.71 15.76
C THR A 35 -10.56 -13.75 15.84
N ILE A 36 -9.88 -13.90 14.70
CA ILE A 36 -8.45 -13.61 14.54
C ILE A 36 -8.31 -12.11 14.36
N GLY A 37 -7.53 -11.46 15.23
CA GLY A 37 -7.32 -10.00 15.19
C GLY A 37 -6.25 -9.61 14.17
N ILE A 38 -6.64 -8.95 13.10
CA ILE A 38 -5.73 -8.30 12.16
C ILE A 38 -5.56 -6.84 12.60
N GLY A 39 -4.34 -6.46 12.99
CA GLY A 39 -3.96 -5.07 13.19
C GLY A 39 -3.49 -4.47 11.89
N GLY A 40 -4.07 -3.37 11.45
CA GLY A 40 -3.63 -2.63 10.27
C GLY A 40 -2.92 -1.33 10.65
N ILE A 41 -1.83 -0.97 9.97
CA ILE A 41 -1.13 0.30 10.17
C ILE A 41 -0.83 0.92 8.81
N GLY A 42 -1.10 2.21 8.66
CA GLY A 42 -0.72 2.98 7.48
C GLY A 42 -1.27 4.39 7.52
N PRO A 43 -0.78 5.29 6.66
CA PRO A 43 -1.22 6.67 6.65
C PRO A 43 -2.67 6.78 6.13
N THR A 44 -3.60 7.18 6.97
CA THR A 44 -4.97 7.50 6.56
C THR A 44 -5.23 9.00 6.56
N THR A 45 -4.25 9.79 7.01
CA THR A 45 -4.21 11.24 6.93
C THR A 45 -2.84 11.73 6.46
N GLY A 46 -2.73 13.01 6.05
CA GLY A 46 -1.47 13.60 5.56
C GLY A 46 -1.19 13.31 4.08
N ASP A 47 0.07 13.58 3.66
CA ASP A 47 0.47 13.62 2.25
C ASP A 47 0.56 12.24 1.57
N ALA A 48 0.53 11.15 2.34
CA ALA A 48 0.53 9.76 1.87
C ALA A 48 -0.81 9.04 2.11
N ALA A 49 -1.87 9.78 2.46
CA ALA A 49 -3.14 9.21 2.91
C ALA A 49 -3.82 8.30 1.88
N ILE A 50 -3.65 8.56 0.59
CA ILE A 50 -4.25 7.75 -0.48
C ILE A 50 -3.84 6.28 -0.35
N TYR A 51 -2.58 6.00 -0.01
CA TYR A 51 -2.10 4.62 0.14
C TYR A 51 -2.78 3.89 1.30
N GLY A 52 -2.74 4.47 2.50
CA GLY A 52 -3.28 3.81 3.70
C GLY A 52 -4.79 3.69 3.68
N VAL A 53 -5.51 4.71 3.16
CA VAL A 53 -6.96 4.64 2.97
C VAL A 53 -7.32 3.52 1.98
N ALA A 54 -6.60 3.40 0.86
CA ALA A 54 -6.84 2.35 -0.12
C ALA A 54 -6.60 0.95 0.45
N VAL A 55 -5.47 0.73 1.15
CA VAL A 55 -5.17 -0.54 1.82
C VAL A 55 -6.25 -0.91 2.84
N LYS A 56 -6.63 0.04 3.70
CA LYS A 56 -7.70 -0.16 4.68
C LYS A 56 -9.00 -0.59 4.02
N ASN A 57 -9.41 0.12 2.97
CA ASN A 57 -10.65 -0.13 2.25
C ASN A 57 -10.65 -1.51 1.58
N GLY A 58 -9.53 -1.89 0.95
CA GLY A 58 -9.37 -3.22 0.34
C GLY A 58 -9.41 -4.34 1.39
N ALA A 59 -8.71 -4.16 2.51
CA ALA A 59 -8.71 -5.10 3.62
C ALA A 59 -10.10 -5.25 4.27
N GLU A 60 -10.87 -4.17 4.41
CA GLU A 60 -12.25 -4.22 4.91
C GLU A 60 -13.15 -5.07 4.03
N ILE A 61 -13.07 -4.91 2.69
CA ILE A 61 -13.84 -5.74 1.74
C ILE A 61 -13.47 -7.22 1.91
N ALA A 62 -12.18 -7.55 1.97
CA ALA A 62 -11.73 -8.92 2.11
C ALA A 62 -12.21 -9.55 3.44
N VAL A 63 -12.10 -8.83 4.56
CA VAL A 63 -12.60 -9.30 5.86
C VAL A 63 -14.12 -9.55 5.83
N GLU A 64 -14.90 -8.65 5.23
CA GLU A 64 -16.33 -8.81 5.09
C GLU A 64 -16.71 -10.05 4.25
N GLU A 65 -16.01 -10.27 3.12
CA GLU A 65 -16.22 -11.42 2.25
C GLU A 65 -15.88 -12.74 2.95
N ILE A 66 -14.72 -12.81 3.59
CA ILE A 66 -14.25 -14.00 4.31
C ILE A 66 -15.22 -14.34 5.46
N ASN A 67 -15.61 -13.35 6.24
CA ASN A 67 -16.55 -13.55 7.34
C ASN A 67 -17.93 -14.02 6.84
N ALA A 68 -18.37 -13.57 5.67
CA ALA A 68 -19.63 -14.02 5.05
C ALA A 68 -19.58 -15.48 4.55
N MET A 69 -18.39 -16.03 4.25
CA MET A 69 -18.25 -17.45 3.86
C MET A 69 -18.49 -18.41 5.04
N GLY A 70 -18.41 -17.93 6.28
CA GLY A 70 -18.37 -18.77 7.48
C GLY A 70 -16.99 -19.41 7.69
N GLY A 71 -16.80 -20.21 8.73
CA GLY A 71 -15.48 -20.74 9.09
C GLY A 71 -14.68 -19.75 9.95
N LEU A 72 -13.40 -19.52 9.63
CA LEU A 72 -12.58 -18.55 10.34
C LEU A 72 -13.18 -17.16 10.24
N GLN A 73 -13.20 -16.46 11.37
CA GLN A 73 -13.69 -15.09 11.45
C GLN A 73 -12.55 -14.13 11.78
N PHE A 74 -12.48 -13.01 11.08
CA PHE A 74 -11.48 -11.98 11.29
C PHE A 74 -12.11 -10.69 11.83
N SER A 75 -11.33 -9.96 12.61
CA SER A 75 -11.61 -8.58 12.98
C SER A 75 -10.44 -7.70 12.57
N LEU A 76 -10.73 -6.56 11.98
CA LEU A 76 -9.72 -5.59 11.54
C LEU A 76 -9.80 -4.34 12.43
N ASN A 77 -8.63 -3.91 12.93
CA ASN A 77 -8.46 -2.60 13.56
C ASN A 77 -7.32 -1.89 12.83
N PHE A 78 -7.63 -0.79 12.15
CA PHE A 78 -6.65 -0.05 11.35
C PHE A 78 -6.31 1.28 12.01
N GLN A 79 -5.01 1.55 12.23
CA GLN A 79 -4.48 2.72 12.90
C GLN A 79 -3.73 3.62 11.90
N ASP A 80 -3.89 4.94 12.08
CA ASP A 80 -3.21 5.95 11.28
C ASP A 80 -1.80 6.21 11.82
N ASP A 81 -0.79 6.07 10.98
CA ASP A 81 0.60 6.41 11.30
C ASP A 81 1.05 7.75 10.71
N VAL A 82 0.23 8.39 9.89
CA VAL A 82 0.53 9.67 9.22
C VAL A 82 1.87 9.66 8.47
N HIS A 83 2.31 8.48 7.99
CA HIS A 83 3.64 8.27 7.38
C HIS A 83 4.80 8.63 8.31
N ASP A 84 4.68 8.40 9.61
CA ASP A 84 5.65 8.74 10.65
C ASP A 84 6.06 7.51 11.45
N ALA A 85 7.37 7.28 11.60
CA ALA A 85 7.92 6.09 12.24
C ALA A 85 7.56 5.98 13.73
N GLU A 86 7.56 7.08 14.48
CA GLU A 86 7.22 7.09 15.91
C GLU A 86 5.73 6.82 16.12
N LYS A 87 4.88 7.45 15.28
CA LYS A 87 3.44 7.22 15.33
C LYS A 87 3.08 5.78 14.94
N SER A 88 3.80 5.17 13.99
CA SER A 88 3.58 3.78 13.61
C SER A 88 3.90 2.81 14.76
N VAL A 89 4.96 3.04 15.53
CA VAL A 89 5.26 2.26 16.75
C VAL A 89 4.18 2.45 17.83
N ASN A 90 3.66 3.66 17.99
CA ASN A 90 2.56 3.92 18.91
C ASN A 90 1.26 3.21 18.46
N ALA A 91 0.98 3.21 17.16
CA ALA A 91 -0.12 2.46 16.55
C ALA A 91 0.02 0.94 16.78
N TYR A 92 1.23 0.41 16.57
CA TYR A 92 1.56 -0.99 16.84
C TYR A 92 1.26 -1.39 18.31
N ASN A 93 1.72 -0.59 19.26
CA ASN A 93 1.45 -0.84 20.68
C ASN A 93 -0.05 -0.78 21.01
N THR A 94 -0.79 0.16 20.41
CA THR A 94 -2.25 0.25 20.54
C THR A 94 -2.94 -1.02 20.02
N LEU A 95 -2.47 -1.56 18.90
CA LEU A 95 -2.99 -2.80 18.32
C LEU A 95 -2.67 -4.04 19.17
N LYS A 96 -1.48 -4.10 19.79
CA LYS A 96 -1.15 -5.14 20.77
C LYS A 96 -2.12 -5.12 21.94
N ASP A 97 -2.38 -3.94 22.50
CA ASP A 97 -3.33 -3.76 23.59
C ASP A 97 -4.77 -4.13 23.21
N TRP A 98 -5.15 -3.91 21.95
CA TRP A 98 -6.42 -4.35 21.39
C TRP A 98 -6.52 -5.88 21.31
N GLY A 99 -5.42 -6.59 21.12
CA GLY A 99 -5.34 -8.04 20.98
C GLY A 99 -5.05 -8.51 19.56
N MET A 100 -4.26 -7.73 18.81
CA MET A 100 -3.74 -8.12 17.50
C MET A 100 -3.00 -9.46 17.55
N GLN A 101 -3.26 -10.31 16.56
CA GLN A 101 -2.58 -11.61 16.40
C GLN A 101 -1.76 -11.66 15.10
N VAL A 102 -2.11 -10.86 14.10
CA VAL A 102 -1.43 -10.74 12.81
C VAL A 102 -1.37 -9.26 12.43
N LEU A 103 -0.25 -8.81 11.87
CA LEU A 103 -0.05 -7.43 11.45
C LEU A 103 -0.14 -7.30 9.92
N LEU A 104 -1.01 -6.40 9.47
CA LEU A 104 -1.11 -5.90 8.10
C LEU A 104 -0.46 -4.50 8.04
N GLY A 105 0.72 -4.40 7.48
CA GLY A 105 1.38 -3.10 7.35
C GLY A 105 2.72 -3.04 8.08
N SER A 106 3.40 -1.84 8.25
CA SER A 106 2.83 -0.58 7.79
C SER A 106 2.86 -0.47 6.26
N VAL A 107 2.08 0.47 5.74
CA VAL A 107 1.85 0.63 4.28
C VAL A 107 3.06 1.25 3.58
N THR A 108 3.76 2.19 4.22
CA THR A 108 4.90 2.90 3.64
C THR A 108 6.22 2.51 4.30
N THR A 109 7.33 2.58 3.55
CA THR A 109 8.62 2.00 3.93
C THR A 109 9.17 2.49 5.28
N THR A 110 9.30 3.80 5.48
CA THR A 110 9.93 4.33 6.70
C THR A 110 9.19 3.96 7.99
N PRO A 111 7.85 4.09 8.09
CA PRO A 111 7.08 3.57 9.20
C PRO A 111 7.19 2.05 9.36
N CYS A 112 7.15 1.30 8.25
CA CYS A 112 7.23 -0.15 8.25
C CYS A 112 8.57 -0.67 8.81
N LEU A 113 9.68 -0.02 8.51
CA LEU A 113 10.99 -0.35 9.09
C LEU A 113 11.00 -0.33 10.62
N ALA A 114 10.35 0.67 11.21
CA ALA A 114 10.22 0.79 12.66
C ALA A 114 9.33 -0.32 13.23
N VAL A 115 8.16 -0.53 12.62
CA VAL A 115 7.18 -1.54 13.07
C VAL A 115 7.69 -2.96 12.88
N ALA A 116 8.36 -3.27 11.76
CA ALA A 116 8.94 -4.59 11.51
C ALA A 116 9.99 -4.99 12.57
N SER A 117 10.69 -4.00 13.14
CA SER A 117 11.62 -4.26 14.25
C SER A 117 10.88 -4.68 15.52
N GLU A 118 9.75 -4.01 15.84
CA GLU A 118 8.90 -4.36 16.98
C GLU A 118 8.21 -5.71 16.77
N ALA A 119 7.62 -5.95 15.58
CA ALA A 119 6.96 -7.20 15.23
C ALA A 119 7.93 -8.39 15.31
N ASN A 120 9.19 -8.20 14.85
CA ASN A 120 10.22 -9.23 14.95
C ASN A 120 10.61 -9.51 16.40
N ALA A 121 10.75 -8.48 17.25
CA ALA A 121 11.08 -8.65 18.67
C ALA A 121 9.95 -9.35 19.45
N ASP A 122 8.70 -9.07 19.11
CA ASP A 122 7.52 -9.66 19.73
C ASP A 122 7.11 -11.02 19.14
N HIS A 123 7.70 -11.40 18.00
CA HIS A 123 7.37 -12.58 17.22
C HIS A 123 5.90 -12.58 16.76
N ILE A 124 5.50 -11.51 16.09
CA ILE A 124 4.18 -11.33 15.47
C ILE A 124 4.36 -11.38 13.94
N PHE A 125 3.55 -12.19 13.25
CA PHE A 125 3.59 -12.27 11.79
C PHE A 125 3.17 -10.93 11.17
N GLU A 126 3.99 -10.45 10.25
CA GLU A 126 3.76 -9.21 9.51
C GLU A 126 3.75 -9.46 8.00
N LEU A 127 2.69 -8.99 7.35
CA LEU A 127 2.60 -8.92 5.89
C LEU A 127 2.35 -7.47 5.49
N THR A 128 3.38 -6.81 4.93
CA THR A 128 3.19 -5.45 4.43
C THR A 128 2.59 -5.45 3.03
N PRO A 129 1.56 -4.63 2.77
CA PRO A 129 0.95 -4.53 1.44
C PRO A 129 1.86 -3.83 0.42
N SER A 130 2.64 -2.81 0.85
CA SER A 130 3.35 -1.95 -0.11
C SER A 130 4.67 -1.33 0.39
N ALA A 131 5.12 -1.60 1.61
CA ALA A 131 6.44 -1.16 2.04
C ALA A 131 7.52 -1.99 1.32
N SER A 132 8.07 -1.45 0.23
CA SER A 132 8.80 -2.19 -0.81
C SER A 132 10.31 -2.27 -0.61
N SER A 133 10.89 -1.53 0.35
CA SER A 133 12.31 -1.68 0.66
C SER A 133 12.65 -3.07 1.19
N THR A 134 13.74 -3.66 0.69
CA THR A 134 14.27 -4.92 1.20
C THR A 134 14.77 -4.82 2.65
N ASP A 135 15.05 -3.61 3.13
CA ASP A 135 15.42 -3.36 4.52
C ASP A 135 14.28 -3.69 5.51
N VAL A 136 13.03 -3.68 5.05
CA VAL A 136 11.87 -4.13 5.84
C VAL A 136 12.01 -5.62 6.19
N LEU A 137 12.41 -6.42 5.24
CA LEU A 137 12.66 -7.85 5.41
C LEU A 137 13.97 -8.13 6.15
N GLY A 138 15.00 -7.33 5.90
CA GLY A 138 16.38 -7.58 6.35
C GLY A 138 17.02 -8.79 5.65
N GLY A 139 18.29 -9.01 5.92
CA GLY A 139 19.06 -10.11 5.33
C GLY A 139 19.66 -9.81 3.96
N PHE A 140 19.42 -8.63 3.39
CA PHE A 140 19.96 -8.22 2.11
C PHE A 140 21.27 -7.44 2.27
N PRO A 141 22.26 -7.66 1.38
CA PRO A 141 23.50 -6.88 1.41
C PRO A 141 23.27 -5.46 0.87
N ASP A 142 23.92 -4.50 1.50
CA ASP A 142 24.03 -3.13 1.00
C ASP A 142 25.00 -3.02 -0.20
N ALA A 143 25.23 -1.81 -0.70
CA ALA A 143 26.14 -1.55 -1.82
C ALA A 143 27.60 -1.96 -1.53
N SER A 144 28.01 -2.13 -0.27
CA SER A 144 29.32 -2.63 0.14
C SER A 144 29.40 -4.16 0.19
N GLY A 145 28.26 -4.85 0.05
CA GLY A 145 28.12 -6.29 0.22
C GLY A 145 27.91 -6.71 1.68
N SER A 146 27.69 -5.77 2.59
CA SER A 146 27.49 -6.04 4.02
C SER A 146 26.00 -6.15 4.37
N VAL A 147 25.63 -7.17 5.15
CA VAL A 147 24.26 -7.29 5.71
C VAL A 147 24.24 -6.52 7.03
N THR A 148 23.61 -5.35 7.04
CA THR A 148 23.52 -4.47 8.20
C THR A 148 22.26 -4.71 9.03
N ILE A 149 21.19 -5.20 8.40
CA ILE A 149 19.92 -5.56 9.02
C ILE A 149 19.75 -7.08 8.90
N ALA A 150 19.69 -7.78 10.03
CA ALA A 150 19.44 -9.22 10.03
C ALA A 150 18.05 -9.56 9.44
N ARG A 151 17.91 -10.73 8.81
CA ARG A 151 16.61 -11.21 8.31
C ARG A 151 15.60 -11.29 9.46
N ARG A 152 14.40 -10.78 9.23
CA ARG A 152 13.23 -10.87 10.10
C ARG A 152 12.31 -11.95 9.56
N ASP A 153 12.45 -13.19 10.05
CA ASP A 153 11.79 -14.38 9.49
C ASP A 153 10.26 -14.32 9.49
N ASN A 154 9.69 -13.49 10.36
CA ASN A 154 8.26 -13.28 10.51
C ASN A 154 7.69 -12.13 9.64
N VAL A 155 8.52 -11.46 8.83
CA VAL A 155 8.14 -10.30 8.00
C VAL A 155 8.16 -10.67 6.52
N PHE A 156 7.06 -10.39 5.83
CA PHE A 156 6.83 -10.69 4.42
C PHE A 156 6.25 -9.47 3.69
N GLN A 157 6.49 -9.41 2.37
CA GLN A 157 5.96 -8.35 1.49
C GLN A 157 4.92 -8.91 0.52
N MET A 158 3.83 -8.17 0.27
CA MET A 158 2.88 -8.44 -0.81
C MET A 158 3.26 -7.67 -2.08
N CYS A 159 4.01 -6.59 -1.98
CA CYS A 159 4.48 -5.78 -3.10
C CYS A 159 5.81 -6.29 -3.69
N PHE A 160 6.11 -5.90 -4.92
CA PHE A 160 7.44 -6.06 -5.49
C PHE A 160 8.42 -5.06 -4.85
N THR A 161 9.69 -5.47 -4.75
CA THR A 161 10.71 -4.71 -4.00
C THR A 161 11.23 -3.48 -4.74
N ASP A 162 11.81 -2.51 -4.01
CA ASP A 162 12.50 -1.36 -4.60
C ASP A 162 13.55 -1.76 -5.65
N PRO A 163 14.41 -2.77 -5.41
CA PRO A 163 15.31 -3.28 -6.43
C PRO A 163 14.61 -3.76 -7.70
N ASN A 164 13.47 -4.42 -7.57
CA ASN A 164 12.69 -4.88 -8.72
C ASN A 164 12.06 -3.70 -9.47
N GLN A 165 11.56 -2.69 -8.77
CA GLN A 165 11.02 -1.48 -9.40
C GLN A 165 12.07 -0.72 -10.19
N GLY A 166 13.24 -0.47 -9.58
CA GLY A 166 14.33 0.25 -10.25
C GLY A 166 14.84 -0.49 -11.47
N THR A 167 15.03 -1.81 -11.36
CA THR A 167 15.47 -2.66 -12.47
C THR A 167 14.44 -2.69 -13.60
N ALA A 168 13.17 -2.98 -13.26
CA ALA A 168 12.08 -3.05 -14.24
C ALA A 168 11.84 -1.71 -14.95
N ALA A 169 11.94 -0.58 -14.23
CA ALA A 169 11.80 0.74 -14.84
C ALA A 169 12.89 1.00 -15.89
N ALA A 170 14.16 0.69 -15.59
CA ALA A 170 15.26 0.86 -16.54
C ALA A 170 15.09 -0.05 -17.75
N GLU A 171 14.76 -1.33 -17.54
CA GLU A 171 14.51 -2.29 -18.62
C GLU A 171 13.35 -1.82 -19.51
N TYR A 172 12.23 -1.42 -18.90
CA TYR A 172 11.03 -0.99 -19.63
C TYR A 172 11.29 0.28 -20.47
N ILE A 173 11.93 1.30 -19.87
CA ILE A 173 12.29 2.53 -20.59
C ILE A 173 13.21 2.23 -21.77
N ASN A 174 14.19 1.34 -21.59
CA ASN A 174 15.15 0.97 -22.62
C ASN A 174 14.49 0.14 -23.74
N GLU A 175 13.73 -0.91 -23.40
CA GLU A 175 13.10 -1.81 -24.37
C GLU A 175 12.05 -1.12 -25.23
N GLN A 176 11.26 -0.23 -24.61
CA GLN A 176 10.21 0.52 -25.30
C GLN A 176 10.71 1.83 -25.92
N HIS A 177 12.00 2.14 -25.82
CA HIS A 177 12.61 3.36 -26.34
C HIS A 177 11.85 4.64 -25.92
N LEU A 178 11.51 4.73 -24.62
CA LEU A 178 10.65 5.79 -24.11
C LEU A 178 11.35 7.15 -24.03
N GLY A 179 12.68 7.18 -23.89
CA GLY A 179 13.48 8.41 -23.84
C GLY A 179 14.92 8.17 -24.27
N GLU A 180 15.56 9.20 -24.87
CA GLU A 180 16.97 9.18 -25.27
C GLU A 180 17.87 9.92 -24.27
N LYS A 181 17.34 10.96 -23.64
CA LYS A 181 18.01 11.79 -22.61
C LYS A 181 17.20 11.79 -21.32
N ILE A 182 17.65 11.02 -20.35
CA ILE A 182 16.88 10.77 -19.15
C ILE A 182 17.36 11.69 -18.02
N ALA A 183 16.44 12.39 -17.36
CA ALA A 183 16.68 13.02 -16.07
C ALA A 183 16.09 12.16 -14.95
N VAL A 184 16.71 12.19 -13.77
CA VAL A 184 16.18 11.54 -12.57
C VAL A 184 15.97 12.60 -11.48
N ILE A 185 14.79 12.60 -10.88
CA ILE A 185 14.49 13.42 -9.69
C ILE A 185 13.99 12.49 -8.58
N TYR A 186 14.71 12.41 -7.48
CA TYR A 186 14.41 11.49 -6.38
C TYR A 186 14.46 12.15 -5.01
N ASN A 187 13.85 11.54 -4.01
CA ASN A 187 13.91 11.98 -2.62
C ASN A 187 15.08 11.29 -1.89
N SER A 188 16.13 12.05 -1.59
CA SER A 188 17.35 11.52 -0.95
C SER A 188 17.19 11.21 0.54
N SER A 189 16.14 11.70 1.19
CA SER A 189 15.84 11.43 2.60
C SER A 189 14.82 10.29 2.81
N ASP A 190 14.29 9.71 1.73
CA ASP A 190 13.34 8.60 1.79
C ASP A 190 14.00 7.29 1.33
N VAL A 191 13.91 6.26 2.17
CA VAL A 191 14.52 4.93 1.93
C VAL A 191 13.96 4.29 0.65
N TYR A 192 12.64 4.36 0.45
CA TYR A 192 11.94 3.89 -0.74
C TYR A 192 12.49 4.52 -2.03
N SER A 193 12.42 5.85 -2.10
CA SER A 193 12.84 6.60 -3.29
C SER A 193 14.32 6.38 -3.63
N LYS A 194 15.16 6.38 -2.59
CA LYS A 194 16.61 6.15 -2.73
C LYS A 194 16.92 4.74 -3.20
N GLY A 195 16.26 3.72 -2.65
CA GLY A 195 16.46 2.31 -3.02
C GLY A 195 16.13 2.05 -4.49
N ILE A 196 15.03 2.58 -4.98
CA ILE A 196 14.64 2.48 -6.40
C ILE A 196 15.64 3.23 -7.30
N TYR A 197 16.01 4.47 -6.93
CA TYR A 197 16.98 5.28 -7.66
C TYR A 197 18.33 4.56 -7.82
N GLU A 198 18.86 3.97 -6.77
CA GLU A 198 20.14 3.28 -6.79
C GLU A 198 20.13 2.07 -7.76
N LYS A 199 19.06 1.31 -7.77
CA LYS A 199 18.91 0.15 -8.67
C LYS A 199 18.63 0.57 -10.11
N PHE A 200 17.80 1.59 -10.30
CA PHE A 200 17.57 2.18 -11.62
C PHE A 200 18.88 2.64 -12.27
N THR A 201 19.68 3.42 -11.55
CA THR A 201 20.94 3.96 -12.09
C THR A 201 21.96 2.87 -12.38
N THR A 202 22.05 1.84 -11.53
CA THR A 202 22.89 0.66 -11.77
C THR A 202 22.48 -0.04 -13.07
N LYS A 203 21.19 -0.35 -13.21
CA LYS A 203 20.67 -1.05 -14.39
C LYS A 203 20.75 -0.20 -15.65
N ALA A 204 20.47 1.09 -15.55
CA ALA A 204 20.61 2.04 -16.65
C ALA A 204 22.04 2.09 -17.18
N ALA A 205 23.05 2.06 -16.30
CA ALA A 205 24.46 1.98 -16.70
C ALA A 205 24.79 0.66 -17.42
N GLU A 206 24.28 -0.47 -16.95
CA GLU A 206 24.42 -1.77 -17.62
C GLU A 206 23.82 -1.78 -19.03
N LEU A 207 22.68 -1.10 -19.20
CA LEU A 207 21.98 -0.99 -20.49
C LEU A 207 22.54 0.12 -21.39
N GLY A 208 23.50 0.91 -20.92
CA GLY A 208 24.10 2.01 -21.67
C GLY A 208 23.13 3.19 -21.88
N MET A 209 22.13 3.37 -21.01
CA MET A 209 21.17 4.46 -21.07
C MET A 209 21.83 5.82 -20.77
N ASN A 210 21.37 6.87 -21.41
CA ASN A 210 21.95 8.21 -21.29
C ASN A 210 21.23 9.02 -20.20
N ILE A 211 21.70 8.93 -18.97
CA ILE A 211 21.23 9.79 -17.85
C ILE A 211 21.99 11.11 -17.92
N VAL A 212 21.30 12.17 -18.35
CA VAL A 212 21.89 13.51 -18.57
C VAL A 212 21.83 14.40 -17.32
N SER A 213 20.95 14.07 -16.36
CA SER A 213 20.79 14.82 -15.11
C SER A 213 20.31 13.92 -14.00
N THR A 214 20.86 14.13 -12.81
CA THR A 214 20.37 13.49 -11.57
C THR A 214 20.31 14.56 -10.50
N THR A 215 19.12 14.80 -9.96
CA THR A 215 18.87 15.77 -8.90
C THR A 215 18.05 15.16 -7.79
N SER A 216 18.16 15.72 -6.59
CA SER A 216 17.39 15.24 -5.44
C SER A 216 16.70 16.37 -4.71
N PHE A 217 15.76 15.99 -3.86
CA PHE A 217 15.14 16.82 -2.84
C PHE A 217 15.09 16.03 -1.52
N THR A 218 14.63 16.65 -0.44
CA THR A 218 14.39 16.02 0.86
C THR A 218 12.94 16.25 1.27
N ASN A 219 12.46 15.55 2.28
CA ASN A 219 11.11 15.77 2.81
C ASN A 219 10.84 17.25 3.17
N ASP A 220 11.87 17.94 3.69
CA ASP A 220 11.77 19.37 4.06
C ASP A 220 11.69 20.31 2.85
N THR A 221 12.10 19.87 1.68
CA THR A 221 12.16 20.68 0.45
C THR A 221 11.17 20.20 -0.63
N ALA A 222 10.26 19.29 -0.29
CA ALA A 222 9.33 18.63 -1.23
C ALA A 222 8.16 19.53 -1.68
N THR A 223 8.35 20.82 -1.84
CA THR A 223 7.32 21.79 -2.25
C THR A 223 7.70 22.64 -3.47
N ASP A 224 8.99 22.84 -3.72
CA ASP A 224 9.51 23.60 -4.86
C ASP A 224 10.59 22.79 -5.59
N PHE A 225 10.32 22.48 -6.85
CA PHE A 225 11.15 21.65 -7.73
C PHE A 225 11.69 22.43 -8.94
N THR A 226 11.61 23.78 -8.90
CA THR A 226 12.03 24.62 -10.03
C THR A 226 13.49 24.43 -10.40
N VAL A 227 14.36 24.17 -9.39
CA VAL A 227 15.79 23.90 -9.63
C VAL A 227 15.98 22.56 -10.34
N GLN A 228 15.34 21.49 -9.86
CA GLN A 228 15.45 20.13 -10.42
C GLN A 228 14.89 20.08 -11.85
N ILE A 229 13.73 20.68 -12.06
CA ILE A 229 13.08 20.79 -13.39
C ILE A 229 13.94 21.64 -14.32
N GLY A 230 14.48 22.77 -13.83
CA GLY A 230 15.35 23.65 -14.60
C GLY A 230 16.63 22.96 -15.06
N GLU A 231 17.23 22.13 -14.20
CA GLU A 231 18.41 21.32 -14.57
C GLU A 231 18.06 20.30 -15.65
N ALA A 232 16.98 19.53 -15.51
CA ALA A 232 16.52 18.58 -16.51
C ALA A 232 16.27 19.28 -17.87
N LYS A 233 15.58 20.42 -17.86
CA LYS A 233 15.29 21.23 -19.07
C LYS A 233 16.58 21.75 -19.72
N SER A 234 17.57 22.19 -18.94
CA SER A 234 18.84 22.72 -19.44
C SER A 234 19.70 21.67 -20.15
N LYS A 235 19.47 20.38 -19.85
CA LYS A 235 20.12 19.21 -20.47
C LYS A 235 19.32 18.64 -21.62
N ASP A 236 18.20 19.25 -22.01
CA ASP A 236 17.25 18.75 -23.01
C ASP A 236 16.79 17.32 -22.70
N ALA A 237 16.52 17.00 -21.43
CA ALA A 237 15.98 15.70 -21.09
C ALA A 237 14.59 15.53 -21.72
N ASP A 238 14.35 14.41 -22.38
CA ASP A 238 13.07 14.08 -23.03
C ASP A 238 12.19 13.16 -22.19
N LEU A 239 12.78 12.55 -21.12
CA LEU A 239 12.10 11.76 -20.11
C LEU A 239 12.62 12.11 -18.72
N ILE A 240 11.71 12.27 -17.76
CA ILE A 240 12.04 12.36 -16.33
C ILE A 240 11.57 11.08 -15.62
N PHE A 241 12.51 10.36 -15.00
CA PHE A 241 12.22 9.25 -14.11
C PHE A 241 11.98 9.76 -12.70
N LEU A 242 10.85 9.38 -12.11
CA LEU A 242 10.33 9.86 -10.83
C LEU A 242 10.09 8.68 -9.85
N PRO A 243 11.12 8.15 -9.19
CA PRO A 243 10.96 7.14 -8.15
C PRO A 243 10.51 7.79 -6.83
N ILE A 244 9.31 8.35 -6.81
CA ILE A 244 8.77 9.18 -5.72
C ILE A 244 7.27 8.96 -5.55
N TYR A 245 6.73 9.44 -4.44
CA TYR A 245 5.30 9.41 -4.14
C TYR A 245 4.49 10.41 -4.97
N TYR A 246 3.17 10.19 -5.06
CA TYR A 246 2.25 10.98 -5.90
C TYR A 246 2.21 12.47 -5.55
N THR A 247 2.35 12.86 -4.27
CA THR A 247 2.28 14.27 -3.85
C THR A 247 3.42 15.10 -4.45
N PRO A 248 4.72 14.79 -4.25
CA PRO A 248 5.80 15.50 -4.92
C PRO A 248 5.73 15.35 -6.45
N ALA A 249 5.32 14.20 -6.97
CA ALA A 249 5.16 14.01 -8.43
C ALA A 249 4.14 14.99 -9.02
N SER A 250 2.98 15.17 -8.38
CA SER A 250 1.95 16.10 -8.82
C SER A 250 2.45 17.56 -8.87
N LEU A 251 3.28 17.94 -7.91
CA LEU A 251 3.89 19.27 -7.88
C LEU A 251 4.94 19.45 -8.98
N ILE A 252 5.74 18.42 -9.27
CA ILE A 252 6.70 18.44 -10.39
C ILE A 252 5.97 18.61 -11.72
N LEU A 253 4.90 17.83 -11.97
CA LEU A 253 4.09 17.94 -13.19
C LEU A 253 3.54 19.36 -13.35
N LYS A 254 2.94 19.91 -12.30
CA LYS A 254 2.38 21.27 -12.30
C LYS A 254 3.43 22.35 -12.52
N GLN A 255 4.60 22.24 -11.88
CA GLN A 255 5.66 23.23 -12.00
C GLN A 255 6.34 23.16 -13.37
N ALA A 256 6.56 21.96 -13.92
CA ALA A 256 7.11 21.78 -15.24
C ALA A 256 6.19 22.38 -16.33
N ASP A 257 4.87 22.16 -16.25
CA ASP A 257 3.88 22.79 -17.11
C ASP A 257 3.96 24.32 -17.05
N SER A 258 4.01 24.87 -15.82
CA SER A 258 4.16 26.33 -15.61
C SER A 258 5.46 26.90 -16.17
N MET A 259 6.52 26.09 -16.27
CA MET A 259 7.81 26.44 -16.89
C MET A 259 7.81 26.21 -18.42
N GLY A 260 6.71 25.76 -19.03
CA GLY A 260 6.63 25.42 -20.45
C GLY A 260 7.60 24.29 -20.82
N TYR A 261 7.68 23.25 -19.98
CA TYR A 261 8.51 22.08 -20.19
C TYR A 261 7.68 20.80 -20.09
N THR A 262 7.60 20.06 -21.16
CA THR A 262 6.71 18.91 -21.33
C THR A 262 7.48 17.65 -21.74
N PRO A 263 8.38 17.12 -20.89
CA PRO A 263 9.03 15.85 -21.14
C PRO A 263 8.04 14.70 -20.92
N LYS A 264 8.42 13.49 -21.30
CA LYS A 264 7.74 12.30 -20.81
C LYS A 264 8.06 12.08 -19.34
N TYR A 265 7.15 11.45 -18.62
CA TYR A 265 7.37 11.08 -17.22
C TYR A 265 7.19 9.57 -17.03
N PHE A 266 8.10 8.98 -16.29
CA PHE A 266 8.02 7.57 -15.90
C PHE A 266 8.18 7.45 -14.39
N GLY A 267 7.17 6.93 -13.73
CA GLY A 267 7.13 6.70 -12.29
C GLY A 267 7.16 5.22 -11.93
N VAL A 268 6.93 4.97 -10.67
CA VAL A 268 6.88 3.66 -10.05
C VAL A 268 5.55 3.53 -9.29
N ASP A 269 5.37 2.48 -8.50
CA ASP A 269 4.13 2.23 -7.76
C ASP A 269 3.66 3.43 -6.92
N GLY A 270 4.59 4.19 -6.32
CA GLY A 270 4.27 5.37 -5.53
C GLY A 270 3.59 6.52 -6.30
N MET A 271 3.53 6.46 -7.62
CA MET A 271 2.73 7.41 -8.40
C MET A 271 1.26 6.98 -8.57
N ASP A 272 0.92 5.72 -8.30
CA ASP A 272 -0.48 5.28 -8.33
C ASP A 272 -1.29 5.99 -7.23
N GLY A 273 -2.45 6.48 -7.62
CA GLY A 273 -3.29 7.37 -6.80
C GLY A 273 -3.23 8.84 -7.20
N ILE A 274 -2.29 9.26 -8.09
CA ILE A 274 -2.19 10.65 -8.55
C ILE A 274 -3.50 11.16 -9.17
N LEU A 275 -4.26 10.27 -9.84
CA LEU A 275 -5.55 10.60 -10.45
C LEU A 275 -6.66 10.84 -9.40
N THR A 276 -6.49 10.37 -8.16
CA THR A 276 -7.44 10.56 -7.07
C THR A 276 -7.06 11.70 -6.13
N LEU A 277 -5.90 12.34 -6.37
CA LEU A 277 -5.38 13.42 -5.53
C LEU A 277 -6.28 14.65 -5.60
N LYS A 278 -6.84 15.02 -4.45
CA LYS A 278 -7.78 16.12 -4.34
C LYS A 278 -7.17 17.46 -4.73
N GLY A 279 -7.78 18.14 -5.70
CA GLY A 279 -7.32 19.44 -6.17
C GLY A 279 -6.15 19.40 -7.18
N PHE A 280 -5.72 18.23 -7.60
CA PHE A 280 -4.81 18.04 -8.71
C PHE A 280 -5.56 18.10 -10.04
N ASP A 281 -5.00 18.81 -11.01
CA ASP A 281 -5.49 18.80 -12.39
C ASP A 281 -4.99 17.54 -13.09
N THR A 282 -5.86 16.54 -13.21
CA THR A 282 -5.50 15.24 -13.77
C THR A 282 -5.10 15.29 -15.24
N SER A 283 -5.42 16.37 -15.98
CA SER A 283 -4.94 16.56 -17.36
C SER A 283 -3.41 16.70 -17.44
N LEU A 284 -2.75 17.12 -16.36
CA LEU A 284 -1.29 17.17 -16.27
C LEU A 284 -0.64 15.79 -16.16
N ALA A 285 -1.42 14.77 -15.81
CA ALA A 285 -0.95 13.40 -15.74
C ALA A 285 -1.16 12.62 -17.05
N GLU A 286 -1.73 13.24 -18.09
CA GLU A 286 -1.92 12.59 -19.38
C GLU A 286 -0.58 12.20 -20.00
N GLY A 287 -0.43 10.94 -20.40
CA GLY A 287 0.82 10.39 -20.93
C GLY A 287 1.87 10.03 -19.87
N VAL A 288 1.59 10.21 -18.58
CA VAL A 288 2.47 9.73 -17.51
C VAL A 288 2.43 8.21 -17.46
N MET A 289 3.61 7.60 -17.41
CA MET A 289 3.81 6.16 -17.34
C MET A 289 4.22 5.77 -15.92
N LEU A 290 3.84 4.57 -15.48
CA LEU A 290 4.23 4.03 -14.17
C LEU A 290 4.22 2.51 -14.15
N LEU A 291 4.81 1.94 -13.10
CA LEU A 291 4.75 0.51 -12.82
C LEU A 291 3.67 0.22 -11.77
N THR A 292 2.81 -0.77 -12.03
CA THR A 292 1.81 -1.26 -11.07
C THR A 292 1.49 -2.73 -11.34
N PRO A 293 1.17 -3.56 -10.35
CA PRO A 293 0.73 -4.93 -10.56
C PRO A 293 -0.77 -5.04 -10.90
N PHE A 294 -1.55 -3.97 -10.70
CA PHE A 294 -3.02 -3.97 -10.74
C PHE A 294 -3.57 -3.10 -11.85
N VAL A 295 -4.61 -3.61 -12.51
CA VAL A 295 -5.33 -2.92 -13.59
C VAL A 295 -6.82 -2.96 -13.26
N ALA A 296 -7.40 -1.82 -12.86
CA ALA A 296 -8.79 -1.75 -12.38
C ALA A 296 -9.85 -2.08 -13.45
N ASP A 297 -9.53 -1.99 -14.72
CA ASP A 297 -10.40 -2.33 -15.85
C ASP A 297 -10.11 -3.71 -16.47
N ALA A 298 -9.28 -4.53 -15.82
CA ALA A 298 -9.03 -5.89 -16.26
C ALA A 298 -10.32 -6.68 -16.41
N ALA A 299 -10.36 -7.54 -17.45
CA ALA A 299 -11.57 -8.23 -17.85
C ALA A 299 -11.91 -9.47 -16.99
N ASP A 300 -11.03 -9.89 -16.08
CA ASP A 300 -11.27 -11.05 -15.24
C ASP A 300 -12.36 -10.78 -14.18
N ALA A 301 -13.11 -11.81 -13.86
CA ALA A 301 -14.30 -11.72 -13.01
C ALA A 301 -13.97 -11.29 -11.55
N LYS A 302 -12.79 -11.67 -11.04
CA LYS A 302 -12.35 -11.34 -9.68
C LYS A 302 -12.09 -9.84 -9.55
N THR A 303 -11.32 -9.28 -10.47
CA THR A 303 -11.03 -7.84 -10.54
C THR A 303 -12.31 -7.03 -10.71
N GLN A 304 -13.19 -7.42 -11.65
CA GLN A 304 -14.45 -6.71 -11.87
C GLN A 304 -15.36 -6.73 -10.64
N SER A 305 -15.43 -7.87 -9.92
CA SER A 305 -16.22 -7.99 -8.68
C SER A 305 -15.67 -7.08 -7.59
N PHE A 306 -14.35 -7.09 -7.38
CA PHE A 306 -13.68 -6.23 -6.40
C PHE A 306 -13.90 -4.75 -6.71
N VAL A 307 -13.66 -4.34 -7.96
CA VAL A 307 -13.81 -2.94 -8.40
C VAL A 307 -15.26 -2.47 -8.23
N ALA A 308 -16.24 -3.31 -8.55
CA ALA A 308 -17.64 -2.99 -8.38
C ALA A 308 -18.00 -2.76 -6.89
N LYS A 309 -17.57 -3.65 -5.99
CA LYS A 309 -17.78 -3.54 -4.55
C LYS A 309 -17.07 -2.32 -3.97
N TYR A 310 -15.84 -2.07 -4.40
CA TYR A 310 -15.06 -0.92 -3.94
C TYR A 310 -15.75 0.40 -4.34
N LYS A 311 -16.20 0.51 -5.60
CA LYS A 311 -16.96 1.68 -6.08
C LYS A 311 -18.30 1.85 -5.36
N GLU A 312 -19.02 0.77 -5.11
CA GLU A 312 -20.28 0.81 -4.36
C GLU A 312 -20.07 1.32 -2.93
N LYS A 313 -19.02 0.83 -2.25
CA LYS A 313 -18.78 1.13 -0.83
C LYS A 313 -18.10 2.49 -0.61
N PHE A 314 -17.16 2.87 -1.47
CA PHE A 314 -16.30 4.04 -1.24
C PHE A 314 -16.45 5.15 -2.29
N GLY A 315 -17.17 4.91 -3.39
CA GLY A 315 -17.48 5.92 -4.41
C GLY A 315 -16.34 6.27 -5.37
N GLU A 316 -15.24 5.50 -5.35
CA GLU A 316 -14.05 5.74 -6.17
C GLU A 316 -13.51 4.45 -6.81
N THR A 317 -12.63 4.58 -7.82
CA THR A 317 -11.95 3.43 -8.42
C THR A 317 -10.78 3.02 -7.52
N PRO A 318 -10.60 1.71 -7.21
CA PRO A 318 -9.49 1.25 -6.40
C PRO A 318 -8.16 1.43 -7.12
N THR A 319 -7.12 1.76 -6.36
CA THR A 319 -5.71 1.72 -6.77
C THR A 319 -5.12 0.33 -6.48
N GLN A 320 -3.86 0.10 -6.91
CA GLN A 320 -3.13 -1.12 -6.56
C GLN A 320 -3.06 -1.35 -5.04
N PHE A 321 -2.95 -0.29 -4.24
CA PHE A 321 -2.86 -0.38 -2.77
C PHE A 321 -4.12 -0.98 -2.15
N ALA A 322 -5.29 -0.71 -2.73
CA ALA A 322 -6.53 -1.35 -2.32
C ALA A 322 -6.53 -2.85 -2.66
N ALA A 323 -6.02 -3.20 -3.84
CA ALA A 323 -5.88 -4.59 -4.27
C ALA A 323 -4.84 -5.34 -3.43
N ASP A 324 -3.69 -4.71 -3.11
CA ASP A 324 -2.68 -5.29 -2.22
C ASP A 324 -3.22 -5.53 -0.81
N GLY A 325 -3.98 -4.59 -0.24
CA GLY A 325 -4.64 -4.76 1.05
C GLY A 325 -5.65 -5.92 1.06
N TYR A 326 -6.42 -6.06 0.01
CA TYR A 326 -7.33 -7.18 -0.21
C TYR A 326 -6.58 -8.51 -0.31
N ASP A 327 -5.54 -8.57 -1.15
CA ASP A 327 -4.73 -9.78 -1.35
C ASP A 327 -3.99 -10.20 -0.07
N CYS A 328 -3.50 -9.25 0.74
CA CYS A 328 -2.89 -9.53 2.03
C CYS A 328 -3.84 -10.29 2.96
N VAL A 329 -5.08 -9.83 3.07
CA VAL A 329 -6.07 -10.47 3.96
C VAL A 329 -6.44 -11.87 3.45
N TYR A 330 -6.59 -12.04 2.14
CA TYR A 330 -6.84 -13.36 1.55
C TYR A 330 -5.63 -14.31 1.72
N ALA A 331 -4.41 -13.82 1.55
CA ALA A 331 -3.20 -14.62 1.77
C ALA A 331 -3.09 -15.09 3.23
N ILE A 332 -3.37 -14.20 4.18
CA ILE A 332 -3.42 -14.54 5.61
C ILE A 332 -4.53 -15.57 5.88
N TYR A 333 -5.72 -15.38 5.31
CA TYR A 333 -6.85 -16.30 5.47
C TYR A 333 -6.51 -17.70 4.96
N GLU A 334 -6.04 -17.83 3.71
CA GLU A 334 -5.69 -19.12 3.14
C GLU A 334 -4.56 -19.82 3.87
N ALA A 335 -3.56 -19.05 4.33
CA ALA A 335 -2.48 -19.58 5.15
C ALA A 335 -3.00 -20.06 6.51
N CYS A 336 -3.90 -19.33 7.16
CA CYS A 336 -4.54 -19.74 8.42
C CYS A 336 -5.35 -21.04 8.25
N GLU A 337 -6.15 -21.14 7.19
CA GLU A 337 -6.94 -22.35 6.89
C GLU A 337 -6.02 -23.56 6.69
N LYS A 338 -4.99 -23.43 5.83
CA LYS A 338 -4.06 -24.53 5.54
C LYS A 338 -3.24 -24.97 6.75
N ALA A 339 -2.84 -24.00 7.59
CA ALA A 339 -2.06 -24.26 8.81
C ALA A 339 -2.92 -24.69 10.01
N GLY A 340 -4.26 -24.72 9.89
CA GLY A 340 -5.18 -25.04 10.96
C GLY A 340 -5.09 -24.06 12.12
N VAL A 341 -5.04 -22.76 11.83
CA VAL A 341 -5.08 -21.67 12.81
C VAL A 341 -6.49 -21.53 13.36
N THR A 342 -6.60 -21.24 14.67
CA THR A 342 -7.88 -20.96 15.34
C THR A 342 -7.79 -19.65 16.12
N ALA A 343 -8.91 -19.01 16.38
CA ALA A 343 -8.99 -17.69 17.00
C ALA A 343 -8.50 -17.62 18.45
N ASP A 344 -8.42 -18.77 19.14
CA ASP A 344 -7.94 -18.91 20.52
C ASP A 344 -6.43 -19.11 20.64
N MET A 345 -5.72 -19.32 19.52
CA MET A 345 -4.26 -19.39 19.51
C MET A 345 -3.65 -18.02 19.83
N ASP A 346 -2.52 -18.03 20.56
CA ASP A 346 -1.77 -16.79 20.77
C ASP A 346 -1.02 -16.35 19.50
N ALA A 347 -0.63 -15.07 19.46
CA ALA A 347 0.00 -14.47 18.31
C ALA A 347 1.31 -15.16 17.87
N LYS A 348 2.11 -15.67 18.83
CA LYS A 348 3.39 -16.35 18.53
C LYS A 348 3.15 -17.72 17.88
N THR A 349 2.18 -18.47 18.37
CA THR A 349 1.77 -19.73 17.76
C THR A 349 1.25 -19.53 16.34
N ILE A 350 0.45 -18.48 16.11
CA ILE A 350 -0.01 -18.11 14.78
C ILE A 350 1.16 -17.70 13.90
N CYS A 351 2.10 -16.90 14.42
CA CYS A 351 3.29 -16.48 13.70
C CYS A 351 4.10 -17.68 13.18
N ASP A 352 4.42 -18.66 14.04
CA ASP A 352 5.17 -19.86 13.64
C ASP A 352 4.47 -20.62 12.50
N LYS A 353 3.15 -20.77 12.61
CA LYS A 353 2.34 -21.45 11.60
C LYS A 353 2.32 -20.69 10.25
N LEU A 354 2.19 -19.38 10.30
CA LEU A 354 2.18 -18.54 9.09
C LEU A 354 3.56 -18.47 8.44
N ILE A 355 4.65 -18.35 9.20
CA ILE A 355 6.02 -18.46 8.67
C ILE A 355 6.18 -19.77 7.92
N ALA A 356 5.83 -20.90 8.54
CA ALA A 356 5.94 -22.20 7.92
C ALA A 356 5.11 -22.32 6.64
N GLN A 357 3.90 -21.73 6.63
CA GLN A 357 3.03 -21.78 5.45
C GLN A 357 3.52 -20.87 4.33
N PHE A 358 3.92 -19.62 4.62
CA PHE A 358 4.41 -18.68 3.63
C PHE A 358 5.75 -19.10 3.00
N THR A 359 6.57 -19.88 3.71
CA THR A 359 7.83 -20.43 3.19
C THR A 359 7.69 -21.82 2.57
N ASP A 360 6.49 -22.42 2.57
CA ASP A 360 6.22 -23.68 1.87
C ASP A 360 6.12 -23.41 0.35
N PRO A 361 6.97 -24.01 -0.49
CA PRO A 361 6.96 -23.77 -1.93
C PRO A 361 5.66 -24.22 -2.63
N SER A 362 4.82 -25.01 -1.97
CA SER A 362 3.51 -25.43 -2.48
C SER A 362 2.40 -24.41 -2.14
N PHE A 363 2.67 -23.42 -1.30
CA PHE A 363 1.72 -22.39 -0.96
C PHE A 363 1.68 -21.33 -2.06
N THR A 364 0.56 -21.24 -2.74
CA THR A 364 0.33 -20.26 -3.81
C THR A 364 -1.01 -19.57 -3.62
N ILE A 365 -1.06 -18.29 -4.00
CA ILE A 365 -2.26 -17.45 -3.95
C ILE A 365 -2.52 -16.85 -5.32
N ASP A 366 -3.77 -16.93 -5.76
CA ASP A 366 -4.27 -16.17 -6.90
C ASP A 366 -4.95 -14.89 -6.37
N GLY A 367 -4.27 -13.75 -6.50
CA GLY A 367 -4.73 -12.45 -6.04
C GLY A 367 -5.32 -11.58 -7.15
N LEU A 368 -5.61 -10.34 -6.81
CA LEU A 368 -5.92 -9.25 -7.74
C LEU A 368 -4.65 -8.72 -8.41
N THR A 369 -3.53 -8.80 -7.70
CA THR A 369 -2.25 -8.22 -8.07
C THR A 369 -1.26 -9.24 -8.65
N GLY A 370 -1.62 -10.52 -8.69
CA GLY A 370 -0.80 -11.58 -9.27
C GLY A 370 -1.49 -12.94 -9.20
N GLU A 371 -1.17 -13.81 -10.16
CA GLU A 371 -1.60 -15.22 -10.19
C GLU A 371 -0.44 -16.11 -9.73
N GLY A 372 -0.75 -17.19 -8.99
CA GLY A 372 0.24 -18.15 -8.51
C GLY A 372 1.33 -17.51 -7.64
N MET A 373 1.02 -16.47 -6.90
CA MET A 373 1.99 -15.79 -6.04
C MET A 373 2.52 -16.74 -4.97
N THR A 374 3.85 -16.77 -4.82
CA THR A 374 4.59 -17.52 -3.81
C THR A 374 5.54 -16.58 -3.07
N TRP A 375 6.01 -16.97 -1.91
CA TRP A 375 7.01 -16.21 -1.15
C TRP A 375 8.32 -16.99 -1.04
N SER A 376 9.42 -16.26 -1.17
CA SER A 376 10.74 -16.79 -0.89
C SER A 376 11.00 -16.90 0.62
N THR A 377 12.04 -17.62 1.02
CA THR A 377 12.51 -17.63 2.42
C THR A 377 13.06 -16.27 2.86
N THR A 378 13.35 -15.37 1.93
CA THR A 378 13.72 -13.97 2.21
C THR A 378 12.51 -13.06 2.44
N GLY A 379 11.26 -13.57 2.23
CA GLY A 379 10.02 -12.84 2.48
C GLY A 379 9.46 -12.06 1.29
N GLU A 380 10.14 -12.09 0.17
CA GLU A 380 9.70 -11.44 -1.08
C GLU A 380 8.64 -12.27 -1.80
N VAL A 381 7.63 -11.62 -2.34
CA VAL A 381 6.62 -12.26 -3.20
C VAL A 381 7.10 -12.38 -4.65
N SER A 382 6.70 -13.45 -5.34
CA SER A 382 6.95 -13.66 -6.77
C SER A 382 5.97 -12.86 -7.64
N LYS A 383 6.04 -11.53 -7.53
CA LYS A 383 5.18 -10.59 -8.26
C LYS A 383 6.04 -9.73 -9.19
N ALA A 384 5.57 -9.48 -10.41
CA ALA A 384 6.22 -8.62 -11.37
C ALA A 384 5.41 -7.35 -11.62
N PRO A 385 6.06 -6.17 -11.72
CA PRO A 385 5.37 -4.95 -12.12
C PRO A 385 4.95 -5.01 -13.60
N LYS A 386 3.86 -4.31 -13.93
CA LYS A 386 3.37 -4.09 -15.29
C LYS A 386 3.51 -2.61 -15.63
N GLY A 387 3.89 -2.29 -16.87
CA GLY A 387 3.91 -0.92 -17.35
C GLY A 387 2.49 -0.44 -17.65
N MET A 388 2.18 0.76 -17.19
CA MET A 388 0.91 1.45 -17.42
C MET A 388 1.17 2.86 -17.90
N ILE A 389 0.24 3.38 -18.71
CA ILE A 389 0.19 4.78 -19.12
C ILE A 389 -1.15 5.39 -18.73
N ILE A 390 -1.17 6.66 -18.39
CA ILE A 390 -2.41 7.40 -18.16
C ILE A 390 -2.91 7.95 -19.50
N GLU A 391 -4.08 7.48 -19.94
CA GLU A 391 -4.77 7.95 -21.15
C GLU A 391 -6.22 8.26 -20.83
N ASN A 392 -6.67 9.47 -21.22
CA ASN A 392 -8.03 9.95 -20.95
C ASN A 392 -8.42 9.88 -19.45
N GLY A 393 -7.43 10.10 -18.56
CA GLY A 393 -7.63 10.10 -17.12
C GLY A 393 -7.81 8.72 -16.49
N VAL A 394 -7.42 7.63 -17.16
CA VAL A 394 -7.43 6.25 -16.65
C VAL A 394 -6.09 5.56 -16.92
N TYR A 395 -5.78 4.54 -16.12
CA TYR A 395 -4.60 3.72 -16.34
C TYR A 395 -4.88 2.68 -17.43
N VAL A 396 -4.01 2.63 -18.45
CA VAL A 396 -4.09 1.68 -19.57
C VAL A 396 -2.79 0.87 -19.61
N GLY A 397 -2.90 -0.43 -19.85
CA GLY A 397 -1.72 -1.30 -19.99
C GLY A 397 -0.90 -0.92 -21.24
N MET A 398 0.43 -0.93 -21.10
CA MET A 398 1.38 -0.65 -22.18
C MET A 398 1.90 -1.93 -22.82
#